data_6dd9400c9b0a86523ec616ce09914e86
#
_entry.id   6dd9400c9b0a86523ec616ce09914e86
#
_cell.length_a   1.000
_cell.length_b   1.000
_cell.length_c   1.000
_cell.angle_alpha   90.00
_cell.angle_beta   90.00
_cell.angle_gamma   90.00
#
_symmetry.space_group_name_H-M   'P 1'
#
loop_
_entity.id
_entity.type
_entity.pdbx_description
1 polymer ?
#
loop_
_entity_poly.entity_id
_entity_poly.type
_entity_poly.pdbx_seq_one_letter_code
_entity_poly.pdbx_strand_id
1 'polypeptide(L)'
;MFRLQVCLAVLLVGLAPPLSAAVDVMGLRAWQAPDRTRLVFELSAQVPYEAFSLSDPTRLVLDLPAANLKMPLPAAGTIGPIIKAIRSGEPTDGILRLVFDLDAPVAFRVFMVAAVGGHMDRMVIDLYPKGEDGFDSK
;
A
#
# COMPACT_ATOMS: atom_id res chain seq x y z
N MET A 1 69.90 9.33 -9.80
CA MET A 1 68.99 8.42 -9.09
C MET A 1 67.57 9.01 -9.11
N PHE A 2 66.74 8.49 -9.95
CA PHE A 2 65.34 8.92 -10.03
C PHE A 2 64.51 8.04 -9.07
N ARG A 3 63.92 8.65 -8.06
CA ARG A 3 62.95 7.98 -7.24
C ARG A 3 61.60 8.12 -7.95
N LEU A 4 61.14 6.99 -8.49
CA LEU A 4 59.79 6.89 -9.02
C LEU A 4 58.84 6.83 -7.85
N GLN A 5 58.14 7.93 -7.55
CA GLN A 5 57.11 7.97 -6.57
C GLN A 5 55.80 7.55 -7.27
N VAL A 6 55.46 6.29 -7.09
CA VAL A 6 54.19 5.79 -7.59
C VAL A 6 53.12 6.31 -6.66
N CYS A 7 52.40 7.36 -7.05
CA CYS A 7 51.18 7.76 -6.40
C CYS A 7 50.12 6.76 -6.73
N LEU A 8 49.86 5.83 -5.76
CA LEU A 8 48.72 4.93 -5.82
C LEU A 8 47.46 5.75 -5.51
N ALA A 9 46.83 6.27 -6.56
CA ALA A 9 45.49 6.84 -6.42
C ALA A 9 44.48 5.71 -6.09
N VAL A 10 44.17 5.55 -4.83
CA VAL A 10 43.07 4.69 -4.41
C VAL A 10 41.79 5.36 -4.86
N LEU A 11 41.26 4.91 -5.97
CA LEU A 11 39.92 5.30 -6.43
C LEU A 11 38.92 4.65 -5.47
N LEU A 12 38.48 5.39 -4.47
CA LEU A 12 37.34 5.01 -3.64
C LEU A 12 36.09 5.12 -4.54
N VAL A 13 35.74 4.03 -5.19
CA VAL A 13 34.42 3.90 -5.80
C VAL A 13 33.44 3.77 -4.64
N GLY A 14 32.87 4.89 -4.23
CA GLY A 14 31.77 4.90 -3.28
C GLY A 14 30.58 4.16 -3.89
N LEU A 15 30.28 2.99 -3.38
CA LEU A 15 29.02 2.30 -3.66
C LEU A 15 27.89 3.15 -3.07
N ALA A 16 27.24 3.97 -3.91
CA ALA A 16 26.01 4.61 -3.53
C ALA A 16 24.96 3.51 -3.28
N PRO A 17 24.18 3.57 -2.18
CA PRO A 17 23.09 2.63 -1.98
C PRO A 17 22.11 2.75 -3.16
N PRO A 18 21.57 1.63 -3.67
CA PRO A 18 20.60 1.69 -4.74
C PRO A 18 19.39 2.53 -4.27
N LEU A 19 19.06 3.58 -5.01
CA LEU A 19 17.83 4.33 -4.83
C LEU A 19 16.68 3.36 -5.13
N SER A 20 15.94 2.97 -4.10
CA SER A 20 14.70 2.24 -4.31
C SER A 20 13.77 3.10 -5.16
N ALA A 21 13.40 2.62 -6.35
CA ALA A 21 12.41 3.28 -7.16
C ALA A 21 11.09 3.36 -6.38
N ALA A 22 10.43 4.51 -6.43
CA ALA A 22 9.13 4.68 -5.84
C ALA A 22 8.13 3.70 -6.50
N VAL A 23 7.25 3.12 -5.71
CA VAL A 23 6.19 2.25 -6.18
C VAL A 23 5.00 3.10 -6.60
N ASP A 24 4.48 2.87 -7.79
CA ASP A 24 3.29 3.56 -8.27
C ASP A 24 2.04 2.71 -8.00
N VAL A 25 1.04 3.32 -7.39
CA VAL A 25 -0.31 2.77 -7.26
C VAL A 25 -1.09 3.18 -8.48
N MET A 26 -1.39 2.24 -9.37
CA MET A 26 -1.82 2.52 -10.73
C MET A 26 -3.29 2.22 -10.99
N GLY A 27 -3.92 1.40 -10.18
CA GLY A 27 -5.31 1.04 -10.36
C GLY A 27 -5.94 0.51 -9.08
N LEU A 28 -7.25 0.57 -9.02
CA LEU A 28 -8.06 0.01 -7.94
C LEU A 28 -9.29 -0.67 -8.54
N ARG A 29 -9.51 -1.90 -8.13
CA ARG A 29 -10.75 -2.63 -8.40
C ARG A 29 -11.40 -3.05 -7.10
N ALA A 30 -12.71 -3.00 -7.05
CA ALA A 30 -13.49 -3.42 -5.90
C ALA A 30 -14.42 -4.55 -6.31
N TRP A 31 -14.58 -5.49 -5.41
CA TRP A 31 -15.42 -6.66 -5.62
C TRP A 31 -16.22 -6.97 -4.37
N GLN A 32 -17.52 -7.02 -4.52
CA GLN A 32 -18.43 -7.36 -3.43
C GLN A 32 -18.76 -8.85 -3.48
N ALA A 33 -18.33 -9.59 -2.48
CA ALA A 33 -18.73 -10.98 -2.23
C ALA A 33 -19.76 -11.04 -1.08
N PRO A 34 -20.48 -12.15 -0.88
CA PRO A 34 -21.48 -12.26 0.18
C PRO A 34 -20.92 -12.04 1.59
N ASP A 35 -19.66 -12.44 1.82
CA ASP A 35 -19.03 -12.41 3.13
C ASP A 35 -17.97 -11.31 3.29
N ARG A 36 -17.63 -10.59 2.21
CA ARG A 36 -16.54 -9.60 2.24
C ARG A 36 -16.61 -8.61 1.08
N THR A 37 -15.92 -7.50 1.27
CA THR A 37 -15.56 -6.58 0.20
C THR A 37 -14.07 -6.76 -0.09
N ARG A 38 -13.73 -7.05 -1.32
CA ARG A 38 -12.34 -7.17 -1.76
C ARG A 38 -11.92 -5.95 -2.56
N LEU A 39 -10.80 -5.35 -2.15
CA LEU A 39 -10.13 -4.29 -2.89
C LEU A 39 -8.83 -4.83 -3.46
N VAL A 40 -8.56 -4.52 -4.72
CA VAL A 40 -7.33 -4.92 -5.39
C VAL A 40 -6.66 -3.68 -5.96
N PHE A 41 -5.50 -3.32 -5.40
CA PHE A 41 -4.65 -2.27 -5.94
C PHE A 41 -3.62 -2.87 -6.89
N GLU A 42 -3.48 -2.28 -8.07
CA GLU A 42 -2.42 -2.59 -9.02
C GLU A 42 -1.22 -1.71 -8.75
N LEU A 43 -0.05 -2.34 -8.60
CA LEU A 43 1.19 -1.68 -8.21
C LEU A 43 2.27 -1.92 -9.25
N SER A 44 3.17 -0.95 -9.40
CA SER A 44 4.35 -1.11 -10.28
C SER A 44 5.39 -2.09 -9.73
N ALA A 45 5.39 -2.34 -8.43
CA ALA A 45 6.26 -3.30 -7.74
C ALA A 45 5.64 -3.68 -6.39
N GLN A 46 6.18 -4.71 -5.76
CA GLN A 46 5.82 -5.01 -4.38
C GLN A 46 6.31 -3.90 -3.45
N VAL A 47 5.54 -3.62 -2.42
CA VAL A 47 5.83 -2.58 -1.43
C VAL A 47 5.53 -3.12 -0.04
N PRO A 48 6.39 -2.83 0.95
CA PRO A 48 6.02 -3.08 2.33
C PRO A 48 4.83 -2.19 2.71
N TYR A 49 4.05 -2.63 3.65
CA TYR A 49 2.87 -1.89 4.10
C TYR A 49 2.66 -2.03 5.59
N GLU A 50 1.95 -1.07 6.15
CA GLU A 50 1.41 -1.14 7.50
C GLU A 50 -0.09 -0.86 7.43
N ALA A 51 -0.89 -1.74 8.03
CA ALA A 51 -2.33 -1.62 8.03
C ALA A 51 -2.87 -1.71 9.46
N PHE A 52 -3.74 -0.79 9.82
CA PHE A 52 -4.37 -0.76 11.13
C PHE A 52 -5.75 -0.11 11.07
N SER A 53 -6.61 -0.47 12.00
CA SER A 53 -7.93 0.13 12.12
C SER A 53 -7.99 1.13 13.27
N LEU A 54 -8.81 2.15 13.08
CA LEU A 54 -9.13 3.15 14.10
C LEU A 54 -10.64 3.24 14.25
N SER A 55 -11.08 3.58 15.44
CA SER A 55 -12.51 3.82 15.74
C SER A 55 -12.77 5.30 16.01
N ASP A 56 -14.06 5.68 15.99
CA ASP A 56 -14.57 7.00 16.33
C ASP A 56 -13.98 8.13 15.46
N PRO A 57 -14.18 8.13 14.13
CA PRO A 57 -14.98 7.22 13.30
C PRO A 57 -14.21 5.98 12.88
N THR A 58 -14.93 4.94 12.48
CA THR A 58 -14.35 3.69 12.01
C THR A 58 -13.61 3.87 10.70
N ARG A 59 -12.32 3.52 10.70
CA ARG A 59 -11.43 3.67 9.55
C ARG A 59 -10.45 2.52 9.47
N LEU A 60 -10.08 2.15 8.27
CA LEU A 60 -8.87 1.36 8.00
C LEU A 60 -7.81 2.30 7.42
N VAL A 61 -6.62 2.25 7.96
CA VAL A 61 -5.46 3.04 7.51
C VAL A 61 -4.42 2.11 6.91
N LEU A 62 -3.93 2.47 5.73
CA LEU A 62 -2.89 1.74 5.01
C LEU A 62 -1.75 2.71 4.69
N ASP A 63 -0.58 2.43 5.22
CA ASP A 63 0.64 3.21 4.96
C ASP A 63 1.57 2.46 4.02
N LEU A 64 1.97 3.12 2.95
CA LEU A 64 2.85 2.60 1.91
C LEU A 64 4.09 3.49 1.80
N PRO A 65 5.26 3.05 2.30
CA PRO A 65 6.48 3.84 2.17
C PRO A 65 6.93 3.91 0.72
N ALA A 66 7.44 5.06 0.32
CA ALA A 66 7.96 5.32 -1.03
C ALA A 66 6.96 4.95 -2.14
N ALA A 67 5.68 5.25 -1.95
CA ALA A 67 4.63 5.01 -2.94
C ALA A 67 4.03 6.32 -3.43
N ASN A 68 3.63 6.33 -4.70
CA ASN A 68 2.94 7.43 -5.34
C ASN A 68 1.58 6.97 -5.84
N LEU A 69 0.57 7.80 -5.60
CA LEU A 69 -0.77 7.54 -6.13
C LEU A 69 -0.84 8.10 -7.56
N LYS A 70 -0.96 7.21 -8.55
CA LYS A 70 -1.01 7.55 -9.98
C LYS A 70 -2.39 7.37 -10.61
N MET A 71 -3.40 7.29 -9.79
CA MET A 71 -4.78 7.13 -10.22
C MET A 71 -5.70 8.03 -9.40
N PRO A 72 -6.83 8.48 -9.93
CA PRO A 72 -7.83 9.15 -9.13
C PRO A 72 -8.46 8.17 -8.15
N LEU A 73 -8.74 8.63 -6.93
CA LEU A 73 -9.52 7.84 -5.99
C LEU A 73 -11.00 7.86 -6.39
N PRO A 74 -11.72 6.75 -6.16
CA PRO A 74 -13.14 6.70 -6.45
C PRO A 74 -13.92 7.73 -5.63
N ALA A 75 -15.01 8.24 -6.21
CA ALA A 75 -15.90 9.13 -5.50
C ALA A 75 -16.54 8.42 -4.30
N ALA A 76 -16.85 9.20 -3.26
CA ALA A 76 -17.51 8.70 -2.06
C ALA A 76 -18.80 7.95 -2.41
N GLY A 77 -19.04 6.82 -1.76
CA GLY A 77 -20.23 6.00 -1.94
C GLY A 77 -20.25 5.12 -3.20
N THR A 78 -19.15 5.03 -3.96
CA THR A 78 -19.10 4.26 -5.22
C THR A 78 -18.44 2.89 -5.10
N ILE A 79 -17.85 2.56 -3.95
CA ILE A 79 -17.11 1.30 -3.73
C ILE A 79 -17.85 0.35 -2.78
N GLY A 80 -19.08 0.03 -3.08
CA GLY A 80 -19.84 -0.91 -2.25
C GLY A 80 -20.35 -0.30 -0.94
N PRO A 81 -21.15 -1.06 -0.17
CA PRO A 81 -21.93 -0.52 0.93
C PRO A 81 -21.12 -0.23 2.19
N ILE A 82 -19.98 -0.91 2.39
CA ILE A 82 -19.23 -0.77 3.64
C ILE A 82 -18.22 0.37 3.63
N ILE A 83 -17.75 0.78 2.45
CA ILE A 83 -16.77 1.83 2.28
C ILE A 83 -17.47 3.14 1.94
N LYS A 84 -17.44 4.10 2.86
CA LYS A 84 -17.99 5.44 2.62
C LYS A 84 -17.14 6.23 1.64
N ALA A 85 -15.84 6.25 1.87
CA ALA A 85 -14.90 7.01 1.07
C ALA A 85 -13.48 6.46 1.23
N ILE A 86 -12.63 6.74 0.23
CA ILE A 86 -11.20 6.50 0.31
C ILE A 86 -10.51 7.86 0.18
N ARG A 87 -9.62 8.16 1.12
CA ARG A 87 -8.84 9.40 1.14
C ARG A 87 -7.35 9.08 1.10
N SER A 88 -6.56 9.98 0.57
CA SER A 88 -5.11 9.87 0.57
C SER A 88 -4.47 11.05 1.28
N GLY A 89 -3.30 10.83 1.83
CA GLY A 89 -2.49 11.85 2.46
C GLY A 89 -1.04 11.41 2.56
N GLU A 90 -0.21 12.32 3.02
CA GLU A 90 1.21 12.08 3.25
C GLU A 90 1.55 12.59 4.67
N PRO A 91 1.30 11.75 5.70
CA PRO A 91 1.50 12.16 7.10
C PRO A 91 2.94 12.47 7.42
N THR A 92 3.88 11.85 6.69
CA THR A 92 5.31 12.03 6.78
C THR A 92 5.88 11.96 5.38
N ASP A 93 6.95 12.69 5.09
CA ASP A 93 7.60 12.66 3.79
C ASP A 93 7.92 11.23 3.37
N GLY A 94 7.49 10.88 2.15
CA GLY A 94 7.74 9.58 1.56
C GLY A 94 6.77 8.47 1.98
N ILE A 95 5.74 8.76 2.78
CA ILE A 95 4.70 7.80 3.15
C ILE A 95 3.38 8.18 2.48
N LEU A 96 2.89 7.32 1.61
CA LEU A 96 1.51 7.43 1.10
C LEU A 96 0.58 6.78 2.11
N ARG A 97 -0.36 7.55 2.64
CA ARG A 97 -1.41 7.03 3.50
C ARG A 97 -2.73 6.98 2.75
N LEU A 98 -3.35 5.81 2.75
CA LEU A 98 -4.71 5.61 2.29
C LEU A 98 -5.62 5.39 3.49
N VAL A 99 -6.72 6.11 3.56
CA VAL A 99 -7.71 6.00 4.64
C VAL A 99 -9.03 5.56 4.04
N PHE A 100 -9.53 4.44 4.52
CA PHE A 100 -10.83 3.90 4.13
C PHE A 100 -11.82 4.24 5.23
N ASP A 101 -12.72 5.18 4.97
CA ASP A 101 -13.81 5.51 5.89
C ASP A 101 -14.89 4.44 5.76
N LEU A 102 -15.25 3.82 6.87
CA LEU A 102 -16.12 2.64 6.90
C LEU A 102 -17.44 2.93 7.61
N ASP A 103 -18.51 2.26 7.17
CA ASP A 103 -19.84 2.36 7.81
C ASP A 103 -19.94 1.60 9.12
N ALA A 104 -19.12 0.55 9.29
CA ALA A 104 -19.16 -0.32 10.44
C ALA A 104 -17.78 -0.92 10.70
N PRO A 105 -17.53 -1.43 11.92
CA PRO A 105 -16.30 -2.15 12.22
C PRO A 105 -16.13 -3.37 11.31
N VAL A 106 -14.88 -3.61 10.89
CA VAL A 106 -14.51 -4.74 10.04
C VAL A 106 -13.32 -5.49 10.63
N ALA A 107 -13.24 -6.79 10.36
CA ALA A 107 -11.99 -7.50 10.33
C ALA A 107 -11.38 -7.33 8.94
N PHE A 108 -10.07 -7.26 8.83
CA PHE A 108 -9.41 -7.07 7.54
C PHE A 108 -8.22 -8.01 7.38
N ARG A 109 -7.91 -8.29 6.13
CA ARG A 109 -6.73 -9.02 5.73
C ARG A 109 -6.09 -8.32 4.56
N VAL A 110 -4.76 -8.11 4.62
CA VAL A 110 -3.97 -7.52 3.54
C VAL A 110 -2.91 -8.51 3.11
N PHE A 111 -2.76 -8.71 1.81
CA PHE A 111 -1.70 -9.54 1.27
C PHE A 111 -1.29 -9.10 -0.12
N MET A 112 -0.05 -9.45 -0.49
CA MET A 112 0.52 -9.14 -1.80
C MET A 112 0.42 -10.34 -2.71
N VAL A 113 0.15 -10.08 -3.99
CA VAL A 113 0.19 -11.05 -5.06
C VAL A 113 1.22 -10.61 -6.08
N ALA A 114 2.23 -11.44 -6.31
CA ALA A 114 3.30 -11.14 -7.27
C ALA A 114 2.79 -11.08 -8.71
N ALA A 115 3.47 -10.28 -9.53
CA ALA A 115 3.20 -10.19 -10.97
C ALA A 115 3.38 -11.56 -11.63
N VAL A 116 2.36 -12.02 -12.35
CA VAL A 116 2.34 -13.30 -13.09
C VAL A 116 1.54 -13.12 -14.36
N GLY A 117 2.05 -13.67 -15.46
CA GLY A 117 1.26 -13.83 -16.70
C GLY A 117 0.73 -12.53 -17.29
N GLY A 118 1.49 -11.45 -17.27
CA GLY A 118 1.07 -10.14 -17.78
C GLY A 118 0.25 -9.31 -16.79
N HIS A 119 0.00 -9.82 -15.59
CA HIS A 119 -0.58 -9.05 -14.50
C HIS A 119 0.50 -8.29 -13.74
N MET A 120 0.17 -7.11 -13.24
CA MET A 120 1.02 -6.34 -12.34
C MET A 120 1.05 -6.95 -10.92
N ASP A 121 1.98 -6.51 -10.11
CA ASP A 121 1.91 -6.76 -8.67
C ASP A 121 0.60 -6.19 -8.13
N ARG A 122 0.01 -6.89 -7.19
CA ARG A 122 -1.29 -6.51 -6.62
C ARG A 122 -1.25 -6.57 -5.11
N MET A 123 -1.88 -5.62 -4.49
CA MET A 123 -2.20 -5.64 -3.07
C MET A 123 -3.68 -5.91 -2.91
N VAL A 124 -4.02 -6.95 -2.19
CA VAL A 124 -5.39 -7.34 -1.93
C VAL A 124 -5.76 -6.99 -0.51
N ILE A 125 -6.88 -6.30 -0.33
CA ILE A 125 -7.46 -5.98 0.97
C ILE A 125 -8.84 -6.61 1.02
N ASP A 126 -9.02 -7.53 1.94
CA ASP A 126 -10.33 -8.12 2.25
C ASP A 126 -10.89 -7.51 3.51
N LEU A 127 -12.11 -7.00 3.43
CA LEU A 127 -12.86 -6.41 4.54
C LEU A 127 -14.03 -7.32 4.86
N TYR A 128 -14.06 -7.83 6.10
CA TYR A 128 -15.12 -8.70 6.60
C TYR A 128 -15.94 -7.92 7.60
N PRO A 129 -17.25 -7.74 7.37
CA PRO A 129 -18.11 -7.12 8.38
C PRO A 129 -18.04 -7.90 9.68
N LYS A 130 -17.82 -7.21 10.80
CA LYS A 130 -17.98 -7.80 12.12
C LYS A 130 -19.46 -7.90 12.39
N GLY A 131 -19.93 -9.13 12.70
CA GLY A 131 -21.30 -9.33 13.16
C GLY A 131 -21.57 -8.57 14.46
N GLU A 132 -22.84 -8.32 14.76
CA GLU A 132 -23.29 -7.61 15.96
C GLU A 132 -22.80 -8.27 17.27
N ASP A 133 -22.41 -9.53 17.21
CA ASP A 133 -21.99 -10.32 18.38
C ASP A 133 -20.48 -10.24 18.66
N GLY A 134 -19.73 -9.38 17.99
CA GLY A 134 -18.30 -9.21 18.23
C GLY A 134 -17.47 -10.49 18.03
N PHE A 135 -18.00 -11.45 17.32
CA PHE A 135 -17.31 -12.71 17.06
C PHE A 135 -16.21 -12.48 16.03
N ASP A 136 -15.01 -12.53 16.52
CA ASP A 136 -13.80 -12.60 15.72
C ASP A 136 -13.80 -13.96 15.03
N SER A 137 -14.33 -14.04 13.82
CA SER A 137 -14.21 -15.24 13.01
C SER A 137 -12.75 -15.33 12.55
N LYS A 138 -12.03 -16.14 13.23
CA LYS A 138 -10.66 -16.50 12.87
C LYS A 138 -10.60 -17.12 11.48
#